data_c0fd00fb91e24522d0a7092748d7c79b
#
_entry.id   c0fd00fb91e24522d0a7092748d7c79b
#
_cell.length_a   1.000
_cell.length_b   1.000
_cell.length_c   1.000
_cell.angle_alpha   90.00
_cell.angle_beta   90.00
_cell.angle_gamma   90.00
#
_symmetry.space_group_name_H-M   'P 1'
#
loop_
_entity.id
_entity.type
_entity.pdbx_description
1 polymer ?
#
loop_
_entity_poly.entity_id
_entity_poly.type
_entity_poly.pdbx_seq_one_letter_code
_entity_poly.pdbx_strand_id
1 'polypeptide(L)'
;IGEFSLVEARPITGRTHQIRVHASHIGLAVLGDKLYGLPDDGFIRWLSEGDDYLLERNFPLHRQLLHASEIRFEHPVKKIETVIRASDEILLKELK
;
A
#
# COMPACT_ATOMS: atom_id res chain seq x y z
N ILE A 1 6.36 6.23 13.09
CA ILE A 1 7.77 5.96 12.79
C ILE A 1 8.32 7.17 12.04
N GLY A 2 9.03 8.05 12.72
CA GLY A 2 9.50 9.29 12.12
C GLY A 2 8.34 10.14 11.61
N GLU A 3 8.37 10.52 10.34
CA GLU A 3 7.31 11.29 9.69
C GLU A 3 6.16 10.43 9.17
N PHE A 4 6.28 9.11 9.25
CA PHE A 4 5.30 8.18 8.70
C PHE A 4 4.47 7.53 9.78
N SER A 5 3.25 7.17 9.43
CA SER A 5 2.34 6.45 10.32
C SER A 5 2.21 5.01 9.88
N LEU A 6 2.25 4.09 10.83
CA LEU A 6 1.91 2.70 10.59
C LEU A 6 0.42 2.53 10.86
N VAL A 7 -0.32 2.08 9.86
CA VAL A 7 -1.78 2.01 9.92
C VAL A 7 -2.24 0.57 9.67
N GLU A 8 -3.17 0.11 10.49
CA GLU A 8 -3.88 -1.15 10.24
C GLU A 8 -5.20 -0.83 9.55
N ALA A 9 -5.44 -1.46 8.39
CA ALA A 9 -6.69 -1.31 7.66
C ALA A 9 -7.44 -2.64 7.66
N ARG A 10 -8.75 -2.59 7.96
CA ARG A 10 -9.64 -3.77 7.97
C ARG A 10 -10.78 -3.53 6.99
N PRO A 11 -10.59 -3.81 5.68
CA PRO A 11 -11.63 -3.58 4.71
C PRO A 11 -12.78 -4.58 4.87
N ILE A 12 -14.00 -4.09 4.75
CA ILE A 12 -15.21 -4.94 4.76
C ILE A 12 -15.44 -5.52 3.37
N THR A 13 -15.05 -4.77 2.33
CA THR A 13 -15.16 -5.19 0.93
C THR A 13 -13.78 -5.16 0.28
N GLY A 14 -13.60 -5.88 -0.82
CA GLY A 14 -12.33 -5.92 -1.55
C GLY A 14 -12.41 -5.20 -2.89
N ARG A 15 -12.93 -3.97 -2.92
CA ARG A 15 -13.02 -3.19 -4.16
C ARG A 15 -11.64 -2.78 -4.66
N THR A 16 -11.54 -2.57 -5.97
CA THR A 16 -10.27 -2.22 -6.62
C THR A 16 -9.59 -1.04 -5.94
N HIS A 17 -8.35 -1.26 -5.50
CA HIS A 17 -7.51 -0.25 -4.84
C HIS A 17 -8.15 0.44 -3.63
N GLN A 18 -9.15 -0.18 -2.99
CA GLN A 18 -9.94 0.44 -1.94
C GLN A 18 -9.10 1.11 -0.84
N ILE A 19 -8.13 0.40 -0.28
CA ILE A 19 -7.27 0.94 0.79
C ILE A 19 -6.43 2.09 0.27
N ARG A 20 -5.85 1.95 -0.92
CA ARG A 20 -5.00 2.97 -1.55
C ARG A 20 -5.78 4.25 -1.84
N VAL A 21 -6.99 4.11 -2.38
CA VAL A 21 -7.87 5.23 -2.71
C VAL A 21 -8.31 5.96 -1.43
N HIS A 22 -8.75 5.21 -0.42
CA HIS A 22 -9.18 5.81 0.84
C HIS A 22 -8.04 6.52 1.56
N ALA A 23 -6.84 5.93 1.58
CA ALA A 23 -5.66 6.57 2.18
C ALA A 23 -5.33 7.87 1.48
N SER A 24 -5.33 7.89 0.16
CA SER A 24 -5.08 9.09 -0.63
C SER A 24 -6.14 10.17 -0.37
N HIS A 25 -7.41 9.77 -0.28
CA HIS A 25 -8.53 10.70 -0.06
C HIS A 25 -8.41 11.48 1.25
N ILE A 26 -7.90 10.86 2.30
CA ILE A 26 -7.70 11.55 3.58
C ILE A 26 -6.33 12.25 3.68
N GLY A 27 -5.60 12.34 2.58
CA GLY A 27 -4.31 13.03 2.53
C GLY A 27 -3.12 12.22 3.05
N LEU A 28 -3.29 10.90 3.22
CA LEU A 28 -2.26 10.02 3.76
C LEU A 28 -2.00 8.85 2.80
N ALA A 29 -1.67 9.16 1.55
CA ALA A 29 -1.39 8.14 0.53
C ALA A 29 -0.38 7.11 1.02
N VAL A 30 -0.57 5.86 0.61
CA VAL A 30 0.37 4.77 0.94
C VAL A 30 1.75 5.14 0.42
N LEU A 31 2.75 5.02 1.28
CA LEU A 31 4.14 5.34 0.92
C LEU A 31 4.59 4.49 -0.26
N GLY A 32 5.14 5.13 -1.29
CA GLY A 32 5.57 4.45 -2.50
C GLY A 32 4.48 4.19 -3.53
N ASP A 33 3.25 4.62 -3.28
CA ASP A 33 2.14 4.46 -4.21
C ASP A 33 2.25 5.47 -5.36
N LYS A 34 2.68 5.01 -6.52
CA LYS A 34 2.95 5.87 -7.68
C LYS A 34 1.70 6.32 -8.42
N LEU A 35 0.58 5.65 -8.20
CA LEU A 35 -0.69 6.03 -8.81
C LEU A 35 -1.41 7.10 -8.00
N TYR A 36 -1.54 6.89 -6.69
CA TYR A 36 -2.31 7.78 -5.81
C TYR A 36 -1.44 8.72 -4.97
N GLY A 37 -0.14 8.48 -4.90
CA GLY A 37 0.78 9.29 -4.10
C GLY A 37 1.53 10.36 -4.87
N LEU A 38 1.40 10.41 -6.19
CA LEU A 38 1.98 11.46 -7.03
C LEU A 38 0.92 12.50 -7.39
N PRO A 39 1.33 13.75 -7.68
CA PRO A 39 0.36 14.78 -8.09
C PRO A 39 -0.18 14.51 -9.50
N ASP A 40 -1.32 15.08 -9.81
CA ASP A 40 -2.06 15.08 -11.10
C ASP A 40 -1.63 14.06 -12.16
N ASP A 41 -0.70 14.42 -13.05
CA ASP A 41 -0.21 13.58 -14.13
C ASP A 41 1.04 12.77 -13.75
N GLY A 42 1.36 12.69 -12.47
CA GLY A 42 2.61 12.11 -12.00
C GLY A 42 2.83 10.66 -12.40
N PHE A 43 1.78 9.83 -12.35
CA PHE A 43 1.89 8.44 -12.77
C PHE A 43 2.27 8.31 -14.25
N ILE A 44 1.63 9.10 -15.11
CA ILE A 44 1.93 9.10 -16.55
C ILE A 44 3.34 9.61 -16.81
N ARG A 45 3.76 10.65 -16.11
CA ARG A 45 5.11 11.20 -16.24
C ARG A 45 6.16 10.19 -15.78
N TRP A 46 5.91 9.47 -14.70
CA TRP A 46 6.80 8.40 -14.25
C TRP A 46 6.94 7.31 -15.33
N LEU A 47 5.84 6.90 -15.96
CA LEU A 47 5.86 5.90 -17.02
C LEU A 47 6.72 6.36 -18.22
N SER A 48 6.74 7.63 -18.54
CA SER A 48 7.48 8.18 -19.70
C SER A 48 8.91 8.61 -19.35
N GLU A 49 9.13 9.16 -18.15
CA GLU A 49 10.43 9.71 -17.73
C GLU A 49 11.25 8.75 -16.87
N GLY A 50 10.63 7.70 -16.32
CA GLY A 50 11.31 6.74 -15.47
C GLY A 50 11.56 7.26 -14.05
N ASP A 51 12.47 6.58 -13.34
CA ASP A 51 12.75 6.87 -11.93
C ASP A 51 13.38 8.25 -11.70
N ASP A 52 13.95 8.87 -12.73
CA ASP A 52 14.47 10.24 -12.61
C ASP A 52 13.37 11.22 -12.18
N TYR A 53 12.14 11.01 -12.66
CA TYR A 53 10.99 11.80 -12.25
C TYR A 53 10.74 11.69 -10.75
N LEU A 54 10.90 10.48 -10.19
CA LEU A 54 10.74 10.23 -8.75
C LEU A 54 11.88 10.86 -7.94
N LEU A 55 13.11 10.72 -8.42
CA LEU A 55 14.29 11.26 -7.73
C LEU A 55 14.23 12.79 -7.60
N GLU A 56 13.78 13.47 -8.62
CA GLU A 56 13.61 14.94 -8.60
C GLU A 56 12.64 15.42 -7.53
N ARG A 57 11.71 14.54 -7.11
CA ARG A 57 10.66 14.84 -6.12
C ARG A 57 10.93 14.24 -4.75
N ASN A 58 12.09 13.60 -4.56
CA ASN A 58 12.38 12.84 -3.35
C ASN A 58 11.31 11.78 -3.06
N PHE A 59 10.70 11.23 -4.11
CA PHE A 59 9.70 10.19 -3.98
C PHE A 59 10.38 8.84 -3.77
N PRO A 60 9.86 7.97 -2.87
CA PRO A 60 10.47 6.66 -2.61
C PRO A 60 10.51 5.78 -3.86
N LEU A 61 11.67 5.13 -4.11
CA LEU A 61 11.84 4.25 -5.26
C LEU A 61 11.33 2.82 -5.03
N HIS A 62 11.11 2.44 -3.77
CA HIS A 62 10.60 1.11 -3.45
C HIS A 62 9.12 0.97 -3.82
N ARG A 63 8.63 -0.27 -3.76
CA ARG A 63 7.21 -0.55 -3.99
C ARG A 63 6.32 0.17 -2.97
N GLN A 64 5.02 0.22 -3.25
CA GLN A 64 4.04 0.70 -2.26
C GLN A 64 4.13 -0.15 -0.98
N LEU A 65 4.17 0.51 0.17
CA LEU A 65 4.27 -0.17 1.46
C LEU A 65 2.89 -0.54 1.99
N LEU A 66 2.27 -1.49 1.32
CA LEU A 66 0.99 -2.07 1.69
C LEU A 66 1.18 -3.58 1.80
N HIS A 67 0.89 -4.12 2.97
CA HIS A 67 1.13 -5.52 3.28
C HIS A 67 -0.15 -6.17 3.82
N ALA A 68 -0.54 -7.29 3.23
CA ALA A 68 -1.65 -8.09 3.73
C ALA A 68 -1.15 -8.99 4.86
N SER A 69 -1.42 -8.58 6.11
CA SER A 69 -0.91 -9.30 7.29
C SER A 69 -1.81 -10.45 7.73
N GLU A 70 -3.12 -10.36 7.45
CA GLU A 70 -4.07 -11.38 7.88
C GLU A 70 -5.23 -11.47 6.91
N ILE A 71 -5.69 -12.69 6.66
CA ILE A 71 -6.94 -12.95 5.95
C ILE A 71 -7.77 -13.93 6.76
N ARG A 72 -9.08 -13.67 6.85
CA ARG A 72 -10.06 -14.53 7.52
C ARG A 72 -11.15 -14.92 6.53
N PHE A 73 -11.50 -16.18 6.52
CA PHE A 73 -12.54 -16.71 5.63
C PHE A 73 -13.11 -18.01 6.16
N GLU A 74 -14.28 -18.41 5.65
CA GLU A 74 -14.83 -19.71 5.93
C GLU A 74 -14.17 -20.76 5.02
N HIS A 75 -13.62 -21.81 5.60
CA HIS A 75 -13.01 -22.88 4.82
C HIS A 75 -14.09 -23.56 3.94
N PRO A 76 -13.88 -23.69 2.64
CA PRO A 76 -14.93 -24.15 1.72
C PRO A 76 -15.39 -25.60 1.96
N VAL A 77 -14.55 -26.46 2.52
CA VAL A 77 -14.87 -27.85 2.81
C VAL A 77 -15.23 -28.05 4.28
N LYS A 78 -14.38 -27.58 5.19
CA LYS A 78 -14.54 -27.80 6.64
C LYS A 78 -15.59 -26.89 7.26
N LYS A 79 -16.01 -25.82 6.57
CA LYS A 79 -17.01 -24.86 7.04
C LYS A 79 -16.66 -24.21 8.40
N ILE A 80 -15.40 -24.02 8.68
CA ILE A 80 -14.89 -23.34 9.88
C ILE A 80 -14.20 -22.03 9.50
N GLU A 81 -14.19 -21.07 10.43
CA GLU A 81 -13.43 -19.84 10.24
C GLU A 81 -11.94 -20.17 10.18
N THR A 82 -11.30 -19.73 9.11
CA THR A 82 -9.87 -19.95 8.86
C THR A 82 -9.15 -18.61 8.85
N VAL A 83 -8.04 -18.52 9.57
CA VAL A 83 -7.22 -17.31 9.66
C VAL A 83 -5.82 -17.64 9.16
N ILE A 84 -5.34 -16.86 8.21
CA ILE A 84 -3.96 -16.98 7.70
C ILE A 84 -3.26 -15.66 7.97
N ARG A 85 -2.06 -15.72 8.55
CA ARG A 85 -1.25 -14.56 8.89
C ARG A 85 0.09 -14.60 8.18
N ALA A 86 0.58 -13.40 7.82
CA ALA A 86 1.91 -13.21 7.26
C ALA A 86 2.68 -12.22 8.15
N SER A 87 3.98 -12.43 8.29
CA SER A 87 4.81 -11.55 9.11
C SER A 87 4.87 -10.13 8.55
N ASP A 88 4.82 -9.12 9.42
CA ASP A 88 4.98 -7.71 9.06
C ASP A 88 6.44 -7.29 8.90
N GLU A 89 7.40 -8.18 9.11
CA GLU A 89 8.82 -7.87 9.02
C GLU A 89 9.25 -7.31 7.67
N ILE A 90 8.67 -7.83 6.58
CA ILE A 90 8.98 -7.38 5.23
C ILE A 90 8.64 -5.91 5.08
N LEU A 91 7.49 -5.48 5.59
CA LEU A 91 7.06 -4.09 5.54
C LEU A 91 8.01 -3.18 6.32
N LEU A 92 8.37 -3.60 7.52
CA LEU A 92 9.23 -2.81 8.42
C LEU A 92 10.66 -2.70 7.89
N LYS A 93 11.15 -3.72 7.21
CA LYS A 93 12.51 -3.70 6.62
C LYS A 93 12.66 -2.65 5.53
N GLU A 94 11.63 -2.41 4.74
CA GLU A 94 11.68 -1.43 3.66
C GLU A 94 11.74 0.02 4.15
N LEU A 95 11.41 0.25 5.41
CA LEU A 95 11.46 1.59 6.02
C LEU A 95 12.85 1.95 6.56
N LYS A 96 13.77 1.01 6.57
CA LYS A 96 15.12 1.22 7.13
C LYS A 96 16.14 1.67 6.07
#